data_54af3481a200e98212b00009138bc927
#
_entry.id   54af3481a200e98212b00009138bc927
#
_cell.length_a   1.000
_cell.length_b   1.000
_cell.length_c   1.000
_cell.angle_alpha   90.00
_cell.angle_beta   90.00
_cell.angle_gamma   90.00
#
_symmetry.space_group_name_H-M   'P 1'
#
loop_
_entity.id
_entity.type
_entity.pdbx_description
1 polymer ?
#
loop_
_entity_poly.entity_id
_entity_poly.type
_entity_poly.pdbx_seq_one_letter_code
_entity_poly.pdbx_strand_id
1 'polypeptide(L)'
;YSGLGYRLIIWAVCTAVVITFMMMYARKIRKDPTKSITYQFDLNKRQELGMNQTVEKITLRQKLVLIVFGLGMLGLIAGVLKPQLCDFIKGFTGWDLMQILDLEASGWYIREIAALFLGVGFLSAIVGGLSMSEFNDSFFDGVRGMASIAMLLCFAQAIILIAQQGQILDTMLNFMSKGISKLHPIVASWAAMMLQTVIDFFIPSGSSKAVLTMPILAPLADLIGITRQTMVLSFQLGGSWLNMIFPTDPVTIAAIGFAQIAYSKWLKW
;
A
#
# COMPACT_ATOMS: atom_id res chain seq x y z
N TYR A 1 17.81 -4.91 20.98
CA TYR A 1 18.01 -5.75 19.77
C TYR A 1 16.80 -5.56 18.86
N SER A 2 17.01 -5.06 17.65
CA SER A 2 15.92 -4.64 16.74
C SER A 2 15.17 -5.78 16.05
N GLY A 3 15.66 -7.03 16.15
CA GLY A 3 15.11 -8.16 15.39
C GLY A 3 15.13 -7.96 13.87
N LEU A 4 15.89 -6.98 13.38
CA LEU A 4 15.91 -6.57 11.97
C LEU A 4 16.28 -7.73 11.04
N GLY A 5 17.31 -8.51 11.40
CA GLY A 5 17.75 -9.65 10.58
C GLY A 5 16.64 -10.67 10.36
N TYR A 6 15.90 -11.03 11.40
CA TYR A 6 14.78 -11.95 11.31
C TYR A 6 13.64 -11.41 10.43
N ARG A 7 13.32 -10.11 10.56
CA ARG A 7 12.29 -9.44 9.73
C ARG A 7 12.69 -9.39 8.27
N LEU A 8 13.98 -9.14 7.97
CA LEU A 8 14.50 -9.16 6.60
C LEU A 8 14.42 -10.56 5.97
N ILE A 9 14.68 -11.62 6.74
CA ILE A 9 14.54 -12.99 6.25
C ILE A 9 13.08 -13.29 5.92
N ILE A 10 12.14 -12.97 6.83
CA ILE A 10 10.69 -13.15 6.57
C ILE A 10 10.26 -12.36 5.34
N TRP A 11 10.67 -11.09 5.25
CA TRP A 11 10.37 -10.25 4.09
C TRP A 11 10.90 -10.85 2.80
N ALA A 12 12.14 -11.31 2.77
CA ALA A 12 12.75 -11.91 1.58
C ALA A 12 12.02 -13.18 1.15
N VAL A 13 11.67 -14.05 2.11
CA VAL A 13 10.92 -15.28 1.83
C VAL A 13 9.53 -14.97 1.29
N CYS A 14 8.77 -14.09 1.94
CA CYS A 14 7.44 -13.70 1.48
C CYS A 14 7.48 -13.06 0.09
N THR A 15 8.45 -12.18 -0.15
CA THR A 15 8.65 -11.54 -1.46
C THR A 15 8.98 -12.56 -2.54
N ALA A 16 9.86 -13.53 -2.26
CA ALA A 16 10.21 -14.58 -3.18
C ALA A 16 8.99 -15.46 -3.53
N VAL A 17 8.16 -15.80 -2.54
CA VAL A 17 6.91 -16.56 -2.74
C VAL A 17 5.96 -15.79 -3.66
N VAL A 18 5.72 -14.50 -3.38
CA VAL A 18 4.82 -13.66 -4.18
C VAL A 18 5.34 -13.52 -5.61
N ILE A 19 6.62 -13.22 -5.81
CA ILE A 19 7.24 -13.13 -7.14
C ILE A 19 7.09 -14.46 -7.89
N THR A 20 7.38 -15.57 -7.24
CA THR A 20 7.26 -16.91 -7.86
C THR A 20 5.83 -17.18 -8.29
N PHE A 21 4.85 -16.92 -7.42
CA PHE A 21 3.43 -17.07 -7.74
C PHE A 21 3.03 -16.20 -8.94
N MET A 22 3.40 -14.93 -8.94
CA MET A 22 3.10 -14.00 -10.04
C MET A 22 3.75 -14.43 -11.35
N MET A 23 5.00 -14.90 -11.30
CA MET A 23 5.70 -15.40 -12.50
C MET A 23 5.08 -16.70 -13.03
N MET A 24 4.65 -17.60 -12.16
CA MET A 24 3.93 -18.82 -12.56
C MET A 24 2.58 -18.47 -13.20
N TYR A 25 1.83 -17.55 -12.61
CA TYR A 25 0.57 -17.07 -13.16
C TYR A 25 0.76 -16.37 -14.52
N ALA A 26 1.74 -15.48 -14.62
CA ALA A 26 2.07 -14.81 -15.88
C ALA A 26 2.48 -15.80 -16.99
N ARG A 27 3.27 -16.83 -16.66
CA ARG A 27 3.63 -17.90 -17.62
C ARG A 27 2.40 -18.71 -18.05
N LYS A 28 1.47 -19.00 -17.13
CA LYS A 28 0.23 -19.71 -17.43
C LYS A 28 -0.65 -18.94 -18.39
N ILE A 29 -0.83 -17.62 -18.16
CA ILE A 29 -1.62 -16.73 -19.03
C ILE A 29 -0.93 -16.53 -20.39
N ARG A 30 0.39 -16.44 -20.42
CA ARG A 30 1.15 -16.30 -21.67
C ARG A 30 0.96 -17.52 -22.60
N LYS A 31 0.82 -18.72 -22.00
CA LYS A 31 0.54 -19.95 -22.78
C LYS A 31 -0.92 -20.03 -23.24
N ASP A 32 -1.84 -19.59 -22.39
CA ASP A 32 -3.27 -19.65 -22.66
C ASP A 32 -3.97 -18.42 -22.05
N PRO A 33 -4.16 -17.36 -22.85
CA PRO A 33 -4.77 -16.11 -22.39
C PRO A 33 -6.20 -16.27 -21.85
N THR A 34 -6.92 -17.31 -22.28
CA THR A 34 -8.30 -17.55 -21.83
C THR A 34 -8.41 -17.88 -20.34
N LYS A 35 -7.30 -18.31 -19.73
CA LYS A 35 -7.20 -18.62 -18.28
C LYS A 35 -7.06 -17.39 -17.40
N SER A 36 -6.96 -16.19 -18.00
CA SER A 36 -6.99 -14.94 -17.25
C SER A 36 -8.39 -14.69 -16.66
N ILE A 37 -8.44 -14.31 -15.38
CA ILE A 37 -9.71 -13.96 -14.71
C ILE A 37 -10.34 -12.72 -15.33
N THR A 38 -9.53 -11.85 -15.92
CA THR A 38 -9.97 -10.61 -16.58
C THR A 38 -10.13 -10.75 -18.09
N TYR A 39 -9.94 -11.94 -18.68
CA TYR A 39 -9.90 -12.14 -20.14
C TYR A 39 -11.07 -11.52 -20.89
N GLN A 40 -12.29 -11.76 -20.45
CA GLN A 40 -13.51 -11.20 -21.08
C GLN A 40 -13.54 -9.67 -20.99
N PHE A 41 -13.13 -9.14 -19.84
CA PHE A 41 -13.05 -7.69 -19.60
C PHE A 41 -11.98 -7.04 -20.48
N ASP A 42 -10.81 -7.69 -20.58
CA ASP A 42 -9.71 -7.20 -21.41
C ASP A 42 -10.06 -7.23 -22.90
N LEU A 43 -10.82 -8.24 -23.35
CA LEU A 43 -11.34 -8.31 -24.74
C LEU A 43 -12.30 -7.16 -25.04
N ASN A 44 -13.28 -6.93 -24.18
CA ASN A 44 -14.25 -5.85 -24.35
C ASN A 44 -13.54 -4.49 -24.38
N LYS A 45 -12.61 -4.27 -23.48
CA LYS A 45 -11.84 -3.03 -23.40
C LYS A 45 -10.93 -2.81 -24.61
N ARG A 46 -10.33 -3.88 -25.15
CA ARG A 46 -9.56 -3.79 -26.40
C ARG A 46 -10.44 -3.44 -27.59
N GLN A 47 -11.67 -3.95 -27.64
CA GLN A 47 -12.65 -3.60 -28.68
C GLN A 47 -13.11 -2.14 -28.56
N GLU A 48 -13.40 -1.67 -27.33
CA GLU A 48 -13.80 -0.28 -27.07
C GLU A 48 -12.69 0.72 -27.40
N LEU A 49 -11.43 0.38 -27.11
CA LEU A 49 -10.27 1.24 -27.37
C LEU A 49 -9.72 1.12 -28.80
N GLY A 50 -10.34 0.28 -29.67
CA GLY A 50 -9.86 0.08 -31.03
C GLY A 50 -8.43 -0.46 -31.12
N MET A 51 -7.95 -1.16 -30.10
CA MET A 51 -6.56 -1.64 -29.97
C MET A 51 -6.20 -2.80 -30.90
N ASN A 52 -6.92 -3.00 -32.00
CA ASN A 52 -6.50 -3.86 -33.10
C ASN A 52 -5.48 -3.16 -34.02
N GLN A 53 -5.01 -1.97 -33.64
CA GLN A 53 -4.04 -1.22 -34.43
C GLN A 53 -2.62 -1.73 -34.16
N THR A 54 -1.84 -1.82 -35.19
CA THR A 54 -0.40 -2.07 -35.17
C THR A 54 0.26 -1.13 -34.19
N VAL A 55 1.15 -1.68 -33.33
CA VAL A 55 1.92 -0.89 -32.36
C VAL A 55 2.68 0.21 -33.11
N GLU A 56 2.17 1.43 -33.04
CA GLU A 56 2.83 2.60 -33.61
C GLU A 56 4.14 2.88 -32.87
N LYS A 57 5.15 3.37 -33.60
CA LYS A 57 6.42 3.73 -33.01
C LYS A 57 6.22 4.90 -32.04
N ILE A 58 6.74 4.76 -30.84
CA ILE A 58 6.68 5.79 -29.80
C ILE A 58 7.28 7.10 -30.34
N THR A 59 6.49 8.17 -30.32
CA THR A 59 6.92 9.51 -30.75
C THR A 59 7.92 10.12 -29.79
N LEU A 60 8.67 11.13 -30.24
CA LEU A 60 9.65 11.84 -29.37
C LEU A 60 8.94 12.46 -28.14
N ARG A 61 7.74 13.04 -28.32
CA ARG A 61 6.95 13.62 -27.24
C ARG A 61 6.57 12.56 -26.19
N GLN A 62 6.12 11.40 -26.62
CA GLN A 62 5.80 10.29 -25.71
C GLN A 62 7.03 9.80 -24.94
N LYS A 63 8.21 9.76 -25.58
CA LYS A 63 9.46 9.44 -24.87
C LYS A 63 9.80 10.47 -23.80
N LEU A 64 9.63 11.75 -24.11
CA LEU A 64 9.86 12.83 -23.15
C LEU A 64 8.88 12.77 -21.97
N VAL A 65 7.61 12.48 -22.19
CA VAL A 65 6.61 12.24 -21.14
C VAL A 65 7.03 11.08 -20.24
N LEU A 66 7.49 9.98 -20.82
CA LEU A 66 8.03 8.85 -20.02
C LEU A 66 9.25 9.23 -19.19
N ILE A 67 10.13 10.09 -19.71
CA ILE A 67 11.28 10.60 -18.96
C ILE A 67 10.80 11.48 -17.79
N VAL A 68 9.85 12.39 -18.01
CA VAL A 68 9.27 13.22 -16.95
C VAL A 68 8.64 12.36 -15.86
N PHE A 69 7.89 11.34 -16.24
CA PHE A 69 7.32 10.39 -15.30
C PHE A 69 8.40 9.62 -14.53
N GLY A 70 9.43 9.12 -15.23
CA GLY A 70 10.57 8.43 -14.62
C GLY A 70 11.32 9.31 -13.61
N LEU A 71 11.57 10.57 -13.96
CA LEU A 71 12.18 11.55 -13.05
C LEU A 71 11.28 11.85 -11.84
N GLY A 72 9.97 11.93 -12.03
CA GLY A 72 8.99 12.05 -10.95
C GLY A 72 9.05 10.86 -9.98
N MET A 73 9.15 9.64 -10.49
CA MET A 73 9.31 8.44 -9.67
C MET A 73 10.65 8.42 -8.91
N LEU A 74 11.73 8.83 -9.54
CA LEU A 74 13.02 9.00 -8.85
C LEU A 74 12.94 10.09 -7.77
N GLY A 75 12.28 11.19 -8.06
CA GLY A 75 12.01 12.27 -7.09
C GLY A 75 11.18 11.78 -5.90
N LEU A 76 10.16 10.94 -6.13
CA LEU A 76 9.40 10.30 -5.08
C LEU A 76 10.29 9.44 -4.16
N ILE A 77 11.10 8.56 -4.76
CA ILE A 77 12.01 7.69 -4.02
C ILE A 77 13.01 8.53 -3.22
N ALA A 78 13.62 9.54 -3.83
CA ALA A 78 14.55 10.44 -3.17
C ALA A 78 13.89 11.23 -2.03
N GLY A 79 12.67 11.72 -2.23
CA GLY A 79 11.93 12.48 -1.22
C GLY A 79 11.53 11.64 -0.01
N VAL A 80 11.06 10.41 -0.23
CA VAL A 80 10.71 9.48 0.86
C VAL A 80 11.95 8.99 1.61
N LEU A 81 13.02 8.68 0.88
CA LEU A 81 14.30 8.21 1.46
C LEU A 81 15.25 9.34 1.85
N LYS A 82 14.82 10.60 1.78
CA LYS A 82 15.65 11.77 2.06
C LYS A 82 16.51 11.64 3.32
N PRO A 83 15.99 11.24 4.50
CA PRO A 83 16.79 11.10 5.70
C PRO A 83 17.93 10.08 5.52
N GLN A 84 17.59 8.88 5.03
CA GLN A 84 18.56 7.79 4.84
C GLN A 84 19.60 8.12 3.76
N LEU A 85 19.18 8.83 2.70
CA LEU A 85 20.07 9.26 1.63
C LEU A 85 21.05 10.33 2.13
N CYS A 86 20.59 11.30 2.91
CA CYS A 86 21.44 12.32 3.53
C CYS A 86 22.43 11.70 4.52
N ASP A 87 21.98 10.76 5.36
CA ASP A 87 22.87 10.04 6.29
C ASP A 87 23.92 9.21 5.56
N PHE A 88 23.54 8.55 4.46
CA PHE A 88 24.47 7.80 3.62
C PHE A 88 25.55 8.71 2.99
N ILE A 89 25.14 9.85 2.43
CA ILE A 89 26.07 10.82 1.83
C ILE A 89 26.99 11.42 2.90
N LYS A 90 26.44 11.76 4.08
CA LYS A 90 27.25 12.23 5.22
C LYS A 90 28.29 11.20 5.65
N GLY A 91 27.92 9.92 5.70
CA GLY A 91 28.87 8.84 6.03
C GLY A 91 29.97 8.64 4.99
N PHE A 92 29.72 8.93 3.71
CA PHE A 92 30.67 8.74 2.63
C PHE A 92 31.53 9.99 2.35
N THR A 93 30.95 11.19 2.41
CA THR A 93 31.62 12.45 2.05
C THR A 93 31.99 13.31 3.26
N GLY A 94 31.45 13.04 4.42
CA GLY A 94 31.53 13.89 5.61
C GLY A 94 30.64 15.14 5.56
N TRP A 95 29.92 15.37 4.47
CA TRP A 95 29.06 16.55 4.28
C TRP A 95 27.66 16.32 4.81
N ASP A 96 27.22 17.20 5.70
CA ASP A 96 25.84 17.17 6.22
C ASP A 96 24.91 17.98 5.30
N LEU A 97 24.35 17.31 4.31
CA LEU A 97 23.44 17.93 3.35
C LEU A 97 22.16 18.49 4.00
N MET A 98 21.71 17.89 5.11
CA MET A 98 20.55 18.40 5.84
C MET A 98 20.83 19.78 6.43
N GLN A 99 22.01 19.95 7.02
CA GLN A 99 22.44 21.22 7.60
C GLN A 99 22.79 22.25 6.53
N ILE A 100 23.49 21.83 5.45
CA ILE A 100 23.91 22.74 4.36
C ILE A 100 22.72 23.31 3.59
N LEU A 101 21.68 22.49 3.35
CA LEU A 101 20.53 22.88 2.56
C LEU A 101 19.32 23.28 3.42
N ASP A 102 19.48 23.38 4.73
CA ASP A 102 18.40 23.68 5.70
C ASP A 102 17.14 22.80 5.49
N LEU A 103 17.37 21.50 5.30
CA LEU A 103 16.32 20.55 5.00
C LEU A 103 15.72 20.01 6.30
N GLU A 104 14.40 19.93 6.36
CA GLU A 104 13.72 19.22 7.46
C GLU A 104 14.16 17.75 7.50
N ALA A 105 14.37 17.23 8.71
CA ALA A 105 14.83 15.86 8.95
C ALA A 105 13.80 14.78 8.54
N SER A 106 12.54 15.15 8.30
CA SER A 106 11.49 14.24 7.88
C SER A 106 11.54 13.93 6.36
N GLY A 107 11.27 12.69 5.99
CA GLY A 107 10.98 12.34 4.60
C GLY A 107 9.62 12.91 4.15
N TRP A 108 9.35 12.79 2.85
CA TRP A 108 8.06 13.23 2.31
C TRP A 108 6.90 12.37 2.79
N TYR A 109 5.78 13.03 3.08
CA TYR A 109 4.51 12.42 3.43
C TYR A 109 3.48 12.60 2.30
N ILE A 110 2.24 12.23 2.56
CA ILE A 110 1.16 12.22 1.56
C ILE A 110 0.99 13.57 0.85
N ARG A 111 1.20 14.69 1.56
CA ARG A 111 1.02 16.04 1.01
C ARG A 111 2.05 16.36 -0.06
N GLU A 112 3.32 16.12 0.22
CA GLU A 112 4.44 16.36 -0.70
C GLU A 112 4.38 15.41 -1.89
N ILE A 113 4.00 14.14 -1.64
CA ILE A 113 3.79 13.14 -2.69
C ILE A 113 2.66 13.53 -3.62
N ALA A 114 1.53 14.02 -3.09
CA ALA A 114 0.42 14.50 -3.90
C ALA A 114 0.81 15.71 -4.76
N ALA A 115 1.57 16.65 -4.19
CA ALA A 115 2.09 17.81 -4.92
C ALA A 115 3.05 17.38 -6.04
N LEU A 116 3.93 16.41 -5.79
CA LEU A 116 4.82 15.85 -6.81
C LEU A 116 4.02 15.26 -7.97
N PHE A 117 3.04 14.39 -7.69
CA PHE A 117 2.25 13.75 -8.75
C PHE A 117 1.44 14.77 -9.55
N LEU A 118 0.88 15.78 -8.89
CA LEU A 118 0.21 16.87 -9.57
C LEU A 118 1.17 17.63 -10.51
N GLY A 119 2.38 17.96 -10.02
CA GLY A 119 3.43 18.61 -10.82
C GLY A 119 3.88 17.75 -12.01
N VAL A 120 4.09 16.45 -11.80
CA VAL A 120 4.42 15.50 -12.88
C VAL A 120 3.30 15.43 -13.91
N GLY A 121 2.03 15.45 -13.48
CA GLY A 121 0.87 15.50 -14.38
C GLY A 121 0.87 16.74 -15.27
N PHE A 122 1.05 17.93 -14.68
CA PHE A 122 1.13 19.20 -15.43
C PHE A 122 2.32 19.20 -16.39
N LEU A 123 3.51 18.84 -15.93
CA LEU A 123 4.71 18.80 -16.78
C LEU A 123 4.55 17.79 -17.93
N SER A 124 3.95 16.64 -17.67
CA SER A 124 3.66 15.64 -18.70
C SER A 124 2.69 16.16 -19.74
N ALA A 125 1.67 16.93 -19.34
CA ALA A 125 0.73 17.55 -20.27
C ALA A 125 1.41 18.60 -21.17
N ILE A 126 2.24 19.46 -20.59
CA ILE A 126 2.99 20.48 -21.34
C ILE A 126 3.96 19.83 -22.33
N VAL A 127 4.78 18.88 -21.86
CA VAL A 127 5.78 18.18 -22.69
C VAL A 127 5.11 17.30 -23.75
N GLY A 128 3.96 16.68 -23.40
CA GLY A 128 3.12 15.93 -24.34
C GLY A 128 2.48 16.79 -25.42
N GLY A 129 2.40 18.12 -25.18
CA GLY A 129 1.79 19.08 -26.10
C GLY A 129 0.27 18.97 -26.14
N LEU A 130 -0.37 18.62 -25.00
CA LEU A 130 -1.81 18.62 -24.88
C LEU A 130 -2.36 20.05 -24.91
N SER A 131 -3.49 20.23 -25.58
CA SER A 131 -4.25 21.45 -25.46
C SER A 131 -4.90 21.56 -24.06
N MET A 132 -5.31 22.76 -23.67
CA MET A 132 -5.97 22.97 -22.37
C MET A 132 -7.28 22.19 -22.25
N SER A 133 -8.01 21.99 -23.35
CA SER A 133 -9.21 21.16 -23.38
C SER A 133 -8.88 19.69 -23.14
N GLU A 134 -7.92 19.13 -23.88
CA GLU A 134 -7.49 17.75 -23.71
C GLU A 134 -6.93 17.47 -22.32
N PHE A 135 -6.20 18.44 -21.75
CA PHE A 135 -5.72 18.34 -20.38
C PHE A 135 -6.89 18.30 -19.37
N ASN A 136 -7.86 19.22 -19.48
CA ASN A 136 -9.04 19.23 -18.63
C ASN A 136 -9.83 17.91 -18.74
N ASP A 137 -10.08 17.44 -19.95
CA ASP A 137 -10.83 16.21 -20.17
C ASP A 137 -10.12 15.02 -19.52
N SER A 138 -8.81 14.88 -19.72
CA SER A 138 -7.99 13.83 -19.13
C SER A 138 -7.94 13.92 -17.61
N PHE A 139 -7.84 15.14 -17.06
CA PHE A 139 -7.83 15.37 -15.61
C PHE A 139 -9.16 14.98 -14.97
N PHE A 140 -10.29 15.45 -15.55
CA PHE A 140 -11.61 15.13 -15.03
C PHE A 140 -11.98 13.66 -15.23
N ASP A 141 -11.50 12.98 -16.25
CA ASP A 141 -11.66 11.53 -16.38
C ASP A 141 -10.91 10.79 -15.26
N GLY A 142 -9.71 11.24 -14.92
CA GLY A 142 -8.99 10.77 -13.74
C GLY A 142 -9.78 10.97 -12.45
N VAL A 143 -10.33 12.17 -12.23
CA VAL A 143 -11.17 12.49 -11.05
C VAL A 143 -12.42 11.61 -11.00
N ARG A 144 -13.11 11.41 -12.11
CA ARG A 144 -14.29 10.51 -12.20
C ARG A 144 -13.92 9.08 -11.83
N GLY A 145 -12.78 8.57 -12.34
CA GLY A 145 -12.27 7.26 -11.97
C GLY A 145 -12.01 7.09 -10.48
N MET A 146 -11.55 8.16 -9.81
CA MET A 146 -11.26 8.16 -8.37
C MET A 146 -12.49 8.42 -7.49
N ALA A 147 -13.57 8.99 -8.01
CA ALA A 147 -14.75 9.35 -7.22
C ALA A 147 -15.37 8.13 -6.49
N SER A 148 -15.49 7.02 -7.18
CA SER A 148 -16.02 5.77 -6.60
C SER A 148 -15.15 5.25 -5.46
N ILE A 149 -13.82 5.34 -5.62
CA ILE A 149 -12.84 4.94 -4.61
C ILE A 149 -12.93 5.87 -3.39
N ALA A 150 -13.01 7.17 -3.62
CA ALA A 150 -13.16 8.16 -2.55
C ALA A 150 -14.42 7.92 -1.71
N MET A 151 -15.55 7.60 -2.35
CA MET A 151 -16.79 7.25 -1.65
C MET A 151 -16.64 6.00 -0.80
N LEU A 152 -16.01 4.94 -1.32
CA LEU A 152 -15.74 3.72 -0.56
C LEU A 152 -14.85 4.00 0.67
N LEU A 153 -13.82 4.84 0.51
CA LEU A 153 -12.97 5.26 1.63
C LEU A 153 -13.73 6.07 2.69
N CYS A 154 -14.66 6.95 2.27
CA CYS A 154 -15.53 7.68 3.20
C CYS A 154 -16.40 6.71 4.02
N PHE A 155 -17.02 5.71 3.39
CA PHE A 155 -17.80 4.70 4.11
C PHE A 155 -16.96 3.86 5.05
N ALA A 156 -15.76 3.44 4.62
CA ALA A 156 -14.83 2.72 5.48
C ALA A 156 -14.44 3.55 6.72
N GLN A 157 -14.14 4.84 6.56
CA GLN A 157 -13.86 5.74 7.67
C GLN A 157 -15.06 5.94 8.60
N ALA A 158 -16.28 6.01 8.06
CA ALA A 158 -17.49 6.11 8.87
C ALA A 158 -17.67 4.86 9.75
N ILE A 159 -17.43 3.66 9.23
CA ILE A 159 -17.47 2.40 10.01
C ILE A 159 -16.47 2.45 11.17
N ILE A 160 -15.23 2.88 10.89
CA ILE A 160 -14.18 3.02 11.89
C ILE A 160 -14.59 3.99 12.99
N LEU A 161 -15.13 5.16 12.62
CA LEU A 161 -15.57 6.19 13.55
C LEU A 161 -16.68 5.69 14.48
N ILE A 162 -17.68 4.98 13.91
CA ILE A 162 -18.79 4.39 14.67
C ILE A 162 -18.27 3.33 15.65
N ALA A 163 -17.34 2.46 15.20
CA ALA A 163 -16.75 1.43 16.03
C ALA A 163 -15.92 2.01 17.19
N GLN A 164 -15.22 3.12 16.96
CA GLN A 164 -14.47 3.84 17.99
C GLN A 164 -15.40 4.54 18.98
N GLN A 165 -16.38 5.32 18.50
CA GLN A 165 -17.34 6.03 19.36
C GLN A 165 -18.23 5.07 20.18
N GLY A 166 -18.57 3.92 19.61
CA GLY A 166 -19.30 2.87 20.31
C GLY A 166 -18.48 2.05 21.30
N GLN A 167 -17.16 2.35 21.46
CA GLN A 167 -16.23 1.59 22.31
C GLN A 167 -16.21 0.08 22.01
N ILE A 168 -16.61 -0.30 20.80
CA ILE A 168 -16.68 -1.69 20.36
C ILE A 168 -15.27 -2.28 20.32
N LEU A 169 -14.29 -1.50 19.85
CA LEU A 169 -12.90 -1.93 19.72
C LEU A 169 -12.26 -2.19 21.09
N ASP A 170 -12.50 -1.32 22.08
CA ASP A 170 -11.98 -1.48 23.45
C ASP A 170 -12.59 -2.72 24.11
N THR A 171 -13.88 -2.96 23.90
CA THR A 171 -14.58 -4.15 24.40
C THR A 171 -14.02 -5.42 23.77
N MET A 172 -13.79 -5.44 22.46
CA MET A 172 -13.20 -6.56 21.76
C MET A 172 -11.77 -6.85 22.27
N LEU A 173 -10.93 -5.81 22.39
CA LEU A 173 -9.56 -5.94 22.86
C LEU A 173 -9.51 -6.50 24.30
N ASN A 174 -10.35 -5.99 25.19
CA ASN A 174 -10.41 -6.44 26.58
C ASN A 174 -10.89 -7.90 26.68
N PHE A 175 -11.92 -8.27 25.95
CA PHE A 175 -12.42 -9.65 25.89
C PHE A 175 -11.37 -10.62 25.38
N MET A 176 -10.72 -10.29 24.27
CA MET A 176 -9.72 -11.15 23.63
C MET A 176 -8.42 -11.22 24.43
N SER A 177 -7.98 -10.13 25.08
CA SER A 177 -6.80 -10.14 25.93
C SER A 177 -6.97 -11.06 27.13
N LYS A 178 -8.16 -11.07 27.76
CA LYS A 178 -8.49 -12.01 28.85
C LYS A 178 -8.47 -13.48 28.39
N GLY A 179 -8.88 -13.75 27.17
CA GLY A 179 -8.78 -15.09 26.56
C GLY A 179 -7.32 -15.51 26.31
N ILE A 180 -6.54 -14.61 25.73
CA ILE A 180 -5.13 -14.86 25.36
C ILE A 180 -4.26 -15.05 26.61
N SER A 181 -4.51 -14.32 27.70
CA SER A 181 -3.71 -14.41 28.93
C SER A 181 -3.68 -15.79 29.59
N LYS A 182 -4.62 -16.65 29.24
CA LYS A 182 -4.71 -18.04 29.77
C LYS A 182 -4.03 -19.09 28.88
N LEU A 183 -3.51 -18.69 27.74
CA LEU A 183 -2.95 -19.61 26.75
C LEU A 183 -1.44 -19.78 26.95
N HIS A 184 -0.93 -20.93 26.48
CA HIS A 184 0.51 -21.13 26.38
C HIS A 184 1.17 -20.06 25.49
N PRO A 185 2.37 -19.55 25.79
CA PRO A 185 2.99 -18.41 25.09
C PRO A 185 2.99 -18.49 23.57
N ILE A 186 3.27 -19.66 22.99
CA ILE A 186 3.26 -19.86 21.54
C ILE A 186 1.84 -19.67 20.97
N VAL A 187 0.84 -20.29 21.60
CA VAL A 187 -0.55 -20.20 21.17
C VAL A 187 -1.08 -18.78 21.36
N ALA A 188 -0.66 -18.13 22.45
CA ALA A 188 -1.00 -16.75 22.74
C ALA A 188 -0.47 -15.79 21.66
N SER A 189 0.75 -16.01 21.14
CA SER A 189 1.31 -15.22 20.03
C SER A 189 0.50 -15.36 18.74
N TRP A 190 0.07 -16.58 18.43
CA TRP A 190 -0.82 -16.83 17.28
C TRP A 190 -2.21 -16.22 17.47
N ALA A 191 -2.77 -16.35 18.66
CA ALA A 191 -4.06 -15.74 19.00
C ALA A 191 -3.99 -14.21 18.92
N ALA A 192 -2.90 -13.60 19.40
CA ALA A 192 -2.65 -12.18 19.27
C ALA A 192 -2.55 -11.75 17.80
N MET A 193 -1.89 -12.52 16.94
CA MET A 193 -1.83 -12.28 15.50
C MET A 193 -3.23 -12.31 14.88
N MET A 194 -4.05 -13.31 15.20
CA MET A 194 -5.43 -13.41 14.70
C MET A 194 -6.31 -12.25 15.20
N LEU A 195 -6.13 -11.85 16.46
CA LEU A 195 -6.79 -10.67 17.00
C LEU A 195 -6.45 -9.42 16.18
N GLN A 196 -5.17 -9.22 15.89
CA GLN A 196 -4.73 -8.06 15.10
C GLN A 196 -5.32 -8.08 13.69
N THR A 197 -5.50 -9.26 13.11
CA THR A 197 -6.17 -9.42 11.81
C THR A 197 -7.64 -8.98 11.87
N VAL A 198 -8.37 -9.35 12.91
CA VAL A 198 -9.76 -8.92 13.07
C VAL A 198 -9.85 -7.40 13.26
N ILE A 199 -8.96 -6.82 14.07
CA ILE A 199 -8.91 -5.38 14.30
C ILE A 199 -8.54 -4.63 13.02
N ASP A 200 -7.68 -5.19 12.20
CA ASP A 200 -7.25 -4.61 10.93
C ASP A 200 -8.39 -4.41 9.93
N PHE A 201 -9.41 -5.27 9.98
CA PHE A 201 -10.64 -5.05 9.22
C PHE A 201 -11.33 -3.72 9.56
N PHE A 202 -11.30 -3.34 10.83
CA PHE A 202 -11.92 -2.08 11.30
C PHE A 202 -10.94 -0.90 11.21
N ILE A 203 -9.65 -1.13 11.43
CA ILE A 203 -8.60 -0.09 11.43
C ILE A 203 -7.43 -0.54 10.54
N PRO A 204 -7.53 -0.35 9.22
CA PRO A 204 -6.47 -0.74 8.29
C PRO A 204 -5.22 0.15 8.35
N SER A 205 -5.22 1.16 9.22
CA SER A 205 -4.07 2.04 9.45
C SER A 205 -3.14 1.46 10.51
N GLY A 206 -1.92 1.09 10.12
CA GLY A 206 -0.93 0.52 11.03
C GLY A 206 -0.59 1.43 12.23
N SER A 207 -0.44 2.74 12.02
CA SER A 207 -0.15 3.70 13.10
C SER A 207 -1.31 3.88 14.06
N SER A 208 -2.53 4.09 13.55
CA SER A 208 -3.73 4.23 14.39
C SER A 208 -4.02 2.95 15.18
N LYS A 209 -3.85 1.79 14.53
CA LYS A 209 -3.99 0.49 15.18
C LYS A 209 -2.94 0.31 16.29
N ALA A 210 -1.68 0.71 16.05
CA ALA A 210 -0.63 0.62 17.05
C ALA A 210 -0.94 1.46 18.30
N VAL A 211 -1.38 2.70 18.12
CA VAL A 211 -1.75 3.59 19.22
C VAL A 211 -2.87 2.98 20.08
N LEU A 212 -3.85 2.34 19.45
CA LEU A 212 -4.98 1.73 20.15
C LEU A 212 -4.59 0.41 20.84
N THR A 213 -3.84 -0.46 20.17
CA THR A 213 -3.66 -1.84 20.63
C THR A 213 -2.39 -2.07 21.43
N MET A 214 -1.29 -1.34 21.17
CA MET A 214 -0.02 -1.55 21.85
C MET A 214 -0.05 -1.27 23.37
N PRO A 215 -0.78 -0.27 23.88
CA PRO A 215 -0.91 -0.07 25.33
C PRO A 215 -1.48 -1.28 26.07
N ILE A 216 -2.27 -2.12 25.39
CA ILE A 216 -2.85 -3.36 25.96
C ILE A 216 -1.94 -4.56 25.68
N LEU A 217 -1.43 -4.68 24.45
CA LEU A 217 -0.65 -5.84 24.04
C LEU A 217 0.75 -5.91 24.62
N ALA A 218 1.39 -4.76 24.90
CA ALA A 218 2.72 -4.76 25.48
C ALA A 218 2.72 -5.27 26.93
N PRO A 219 1.84 -4.82 27.83
CA PRO A 219 1.70 -5.43 29.17
C PRO A 219 1.23 -6.89 29.11
N LEU A 220 0.35 -7.23 28.15
CA LEU A 220 -0.10 -8.61 27.97
C LEU A 220 1.07 -9.53 27.60
N ALA A 221 2.00 -9.09 26.75
CA ALA A 221 3.19 -9.86 26.42
C ALA A 221 4.02 -10.22 27.66
N ASP A 222 4.21 -9.25 28.54
CA ASP A 222 4.94 -9.44 29.80
C ASP A 222 4.22 -10.46 30.71
N LEU A 223 2.88 -10.38 30.79
CA LEU A 223 2.06 -11.28 31.58
C LEU A 223 2.09 -12.73 31.13
N ILE A 224 2.14 -12.97 29.82
CA ILE A 224 2.14 -14.34 29.23
C ILE A 224 3.56 -14.88 29.00
N GLY A 225 4.59 -14.12 29.37
CA GLY A 225 5.98 -14.56 29.29
C GLY A 225 6.56 -14.60 27.88
N ILE A 226 6.03 -13.79 26.93
CA ILE A 226 6.62 -13.58 25.61
C ILE A 226 7.33 -12.24 25.53
N THR A 227 8.31 -12.15 24.65
CA THR A 227 9.00 -10.86 24.47
C THR A 227 8.07 -9.85 23.77
N ARG A 228 8.19 -8.58 24.14
CA ARG A 228 7.47 -7.49 23.45
C ARG A 228 7.77 -7.45 21.95
N GLN A 229 8.97 -7.90 21.54
CA GLN A 229 9.35 -8.05 20.13
C GLN A 229 8.47 -9.09 19.39
N THR A 230 8.18 -10.22 20.05
CA THR A 230 7.28 -11.24 19.50
C THR A 230 5.86 -10.68 19.36
N MET A 231 5.40 -9.91 20.34
CA MET A 231 4.09 -9.25 20.25
C MET A 231 4.02 -8.22 19.13
N VAL A 232 5.08 -7.42 18.94
CA VAL A 232 5.17 -6.48 17.79
C VAL A 232 5.18 -7.24 16.46
N LEU A 233 5.85 -8.39 16.40
CA LEU A 233 5.83 -9.22 15.20
C LEU A 233 4.43 -9.78 14.92
N SER A 234 3.73 -10.28 15.93
CA SER A 234 2.32 -10.73 15.82
C SER A 234 1.40 -9.61 15.36
N PHE A 235 1.60 -8.38 15.87
CA PHE A 235 0.89 -7.19 15.42
C PHE A 235 1.13 -6.90 13.94
N GLN A 236 2.38 -6.92 13.49
CA GLN A 236 2.74 -6.62 12.10
C GLN A 236 2.23 -7.70 11.13
N LEU A 237 2.44 -8.96 11.46
CA LEU A 237 1.99 -10.07 10.61
C LEU A 237 0.46 -10.14 10.56
N GLY A 238 -0.22 -9.98 11.69
CA GLY A 238 -1.69 -9.99 11.76
C GLY A 238 -2.32 -8.90 10.88
N GLY A 239 -1.71 -7.70 10.85
CA GLY A 239 -2.20 -6.60 10.03
C GLY A 239 -1.88 -6.71 8.54
N SER A 240 -0.91 -7.55 8.14
CA SER A 240 -0.44 -7.55 6.75
C SER A 240 -1.08 -8.61 5.87
N TRP A 241 -1.48 -9.74 6.45
CA TRP A 241 -1.89 -10.92 5.68
C TRP A 241 -3.21 -10.77 4.94
N LEU A 242 -4.20 -10.14 5.56
CA LEU A 242 -5.54 -10.01 5.01
C LEU A 242 -5.85 -8.65 4.42
N ASN A 243 -4.94 -7.68 4.46
CA ASN A 243 -5.13 -6.37 3.83
C ASN A 243 -5.40 -6.49 2.33
N MET A 244 -4.80 -7.48 1.65
CA MET A 244 -5.08 -7.76 0.25
C MET A 244 -6.51 -8.27 -0.02
N ILE A 245 -7.20 -8.71 1.03
CA ILE A 245 -8.56 -9.29 0.94
C ILE A 245 -9.60 -8.31 1.49
N PHE A 246 -9.25 -7.49 2.47
CA PHE A 246 -10.22 -6.62 3.13
C PHE A 246 -10.70 -5.48 2.24
N PRO A 247 -12.03 -5.31 2.08
CA PRO A 247 -12.61 -4.20 1.33
C PRO A 247 -12.43 -2.85 2.04
N THR A 248 -12.00 -2.86 3.29
CA THR A 248 -11.71 -1.67 4.09
C THR A 248 -10.29 -1.15 3.89
N ASP A 249 -9.38 -1.95 3.28
CA ASP A 249 -8.03 -1.50 2.98
C ASP A 249 -8.00 -0.53 1.79
N PRO A 250 -7.62 0.74 2.00
CA PRO A 250 -7.66 1.75 0.96
C PRO A 250 -6.68 1.48 -0.19
N VAL A 251 -5.54 0.86 0.11
CA VAL A 251 -4.51 0.58 -0.89
C VAL A 251 -4.99 -0.48 -1.87
N THR A 252 -5.54 -1.57 -1.34
CA THR A 252 -6.09 -2.66 -2.15
C THR A 252 -7.28 -2.18 -2.99
N ILE A 253 -8.22 -1.46 -2.40
CA ILE A 253 -9.39 -0.93 -3.11
C ILE A 253 -8.97 0.07 -4.20
N ALA A 254 -8.00 0.94 -3.92
CA ALA A 254 -7.46 1.84 -4.93
C ALA A 254 -6.79 1.07 -6.07
N ALA A 255 -5.94 0.09 -5.77
CA ALA A 255 -5.23 -0.71 -6.77
C ALA A 255 -6.18 -1.46 -7.72
N ILE A 256 -7.18 -2.17 -7.17
CA ILE A 256 -8.17 -2.89 -8.00
C ILE A 256 -9.11 -1.93 -8.72
N GLY A 257 -9.42 -0.77 -8.14
CA GLY A 257 -10.19 0.30 -8.77
C GLY A 257 -9.46 0.87 -9.99
N PHE A 258 -8.17 1.21 -9.88
CA PHE A 258 -7.33 1.63 -11.01
C PHE A 258 -7.22 0.55 -12.08
N ALA A 259 -7.05 -0.71 -11.68
CA ALA A 259 -7.02 -1.84 -12.61
C ALA A 259 -8.40 -2.16 -13.20
N GLN A 260 -9.47 -1.51 -12.76
CA GLN A 260 -10.86 -1.76 -13.14
C GLN A 260 -11.27 -3.24 -12.99
N ILE A 261 -10.74 -3.89 -11.96
CA ILE A 261 -11.04 -5.29 -11.63
C ILE A 261 -12.19 -5.31 -10.63
N ALA A 262 -13.24 -6.10 -10.91
CA ALA A 262 -14.30 -6.30 -9.95
C ALA A 262 -13.76 -7.02 -8.70
N TYR A 263 -14.10 -6.51 -7.50
CA TYR A 263 -13.63 -7.06 -6.21
C TYR A 263 -13.93 -8.56 -6.06
N SER A 264 -15.08 -9.04 -6.55
CA SER A 264 -15.43 -10.45 -6.55
C SER A 264 -14.49 -11.33 -7.41
N LYS A 265 -13.89 -10.76 -8.46
CA LYS A 265 -12.88 -11.46 -9.29
C LYS A 265 -11.53 -11.46 -8.60
N TRP A 266 -11.18 -10.37 -7.92
CA TRP A 266 -9.97 -10.28 -7.11
C TRP A 266 -9.94 -11.33 -6.00
N LEU A 267 -11.05 -11.50 -5.26
CA LEU A 267 -11.17 -12.52 -4.21
C LEU A 267 -11.04 -13.97 -4.69
N LYS A 268 -11.36 -14.22 -5.96
CA LYS A 268 -11.24 -15.58 -6.54
C LYS A 268 -9.83 -15.90 -7.03
N TRP A 269 -9.03 -14.88 -7.21
CA TRP A 269 -7.65 -14.99 -7.68
C TRP A 269 -6.67 -15.14 -6.54
#